data_8b3d9e0090cf19eb5e7b9e163699cb53
#
_entry.id   8b3d9e0090cf19eb5e7b9e163699cb53
#
_cell.length_a   1.000
_cell.length_b   1.000
_cell.length_c   1.000
_cell.angle_alpha   90.00
_cell.angle_beta   90.00
_cell.angle_gamma   90.00
#
_symmetry.space_group_name_H-M   'P 1'
#
loop_
_entity.id
_entity.type
_entity.pdbx_description
1 polymer ?
#
loop_
_entity_poly.entity_id
_entity_poly.type
_entity_poly.pdbx_seq_one_letter_code
_entity_poly.pdbx_strand_id
1 'polypeptide(L)'
;PAAHGANRTGRVFTGDKSGDFLFRALHDAGFANQPSSTHLKDGLKLTDVYINAVVRCAPPENKPTKREIHNCEHFLEEELKALKNLQVIVALGKIACDAYWRLMATRGVIPKPKPRFAHGLVFDDTKGLGPTLVASYHPSQQNTNTGKLTTNMLTDIFQQVRTLLK
;
A
#
# COMPACT_ATOMS: atom_id res chain seq x y z
N PRO A 1 -8.44 1.16 3.11
CA PRO A 1 -8.85 1.99 4.25
C PRO A 1 -8.08 1.61 5.51
N ALA A 2 -8.04 2.49 6.49
CA ALA A 2 -7.60 2.16 7.83
C ALA A 2 -8.54 1.11 8.44
N ALA A 3 -8.00 0.29 9.34
CA ALA A 3 -8.77 -0.68 10.12
C ALA A 3 -8.93 -0.20 11.58
N HIS A 4 -9.76 -0.90 12.35
CA HIS A 4 -9.95 -0.56 13.78
C HIS A 4 -8.64 -0.61 14.59
N GLY A 5 -7.70 -1.50 14.23
CA GLY A 5 -6.37 -1.54 14.82
C GLY A 5 -5.60 -0.24 14.60
N ALA A 6 -5.64 0.33 13.40
CA ALA A 6 -5.02 1.61 13.10
C ALA A 6 -5.65 2.76 13.89
N ASN A 7 -6.99 2.82 14.02
CA ASN A 7 -7.68 3.83 14.82
C ASN A 7 -7.27 3.76 16.30
N ARG A 8 -7.12 2.54 16.84
CA ARG A 8 -6.74 2.32 18.24
C ARG A 8 -5.29 2.63 18.52
N THR A 9 -4.38 2.30 17.61
CA THR A 9 -2.93 2.39 17.81
C THR A 9 -2.30 3.66 17.25
N GLY A 10 -2.99 4.36 16.35
CA GLY A 10 -2.46 5.53 15.62
C GLY A 10 -1.45 5.16 14.52
N ARG A 11 -1.24 3.87 14.22
CA ARG A 11 -0.36 3.39 13.14
C ARG A 11 -1.13 2.47 12.20
N VAL A 12 -1.05 2.75 10.90
CA VAL A 12 -1.68 1.92 9.85
C VAL A 12 -1.13 0.50 9.89
N PHE A 13 -1.97 -0.51 9.64
CA PHE A 13 -1.61 -1.93 9.71
C PHE A 13 -1.06 -2.39 11.07
N THR A 14 -1.48 -1.78 12.18
CA THR A 14 -0.98 -2.14 13.50
C THR A 14 -2.12 -2.68 14.37
N GLY A 15 -1.88 -3.83 15.03
CA GLY A 15 -2.83 -4.46 15.94
C GLY A 15 -3.96 -5.22 15.23
N ASP A 16 -3.74 -5.69 14.01
CA ASP A 16 -4.63 -6.57 13.27
C ASP A 16 -3.88 -7.61 12.42
N LYS A 17 -4.58 -8.66 12.00
CA LYS A 17 -4.02 -9.77 11.21
C LYS A 17 -3.42 -9.35 9.87
N SER A 18 -3.96 -8.31 9.23
CA SER A 18 -3.43 -7.80 7.97
C SER A 18 -2.06 -7.15 8.18
N GLY A 19 -1.90 -6.48 9.33
CA GLY A 19 -0.62 -5.91 9.75
C GLY A 19 0.43 -6.97 10.02
N ASP A 20 0.09 -8.02 10.78
CA ASP A 20 1.02 -9.12 11.05
C ASP A 20 1.58 -9.72 9.75
N PHE A 21 0.69 -9.89 8.76
CA PHE A 21 1.05 -10.44 7.46
C PHE A 21 1.96 -9.48 6.66
N LEU A 22 1.61 -8.19 6.65
CA LEU A 22 2.36 -7.15 5.93
C LEU A 22 3.76 -6.96 6.53
N PHE A 23 3.86 -6.78 7.86
CA PHE A 23 5.15 -6.50 8.50
C PHE A 23 6.10 -7.70 8.44
N ARG A 24 5.58 -8.93 8.43
CA ARG A 24 6.40 -10.11 8.16
C ARG A 24 7.04 -10.02 6.78
N ALA A 25 6.27 -9.75 5.73
CA ALA A 25 6.79 -9.65 4.37
C ALA A 25 7.77 -8.46 4.19
N LEU A 26 7.51 -7.32 4.84
CA LEU A 26 8.42 -6.17 4.84
C LEU A 26 9.75 -6.51 5.54
N HIS A 27 9.70 -7.21 6.66
CA HIS A 27 10.90 -7.67 7.38
C HIS A 27 11.71 -8.64 6.52
N ASP A 28 11.07 -9.66 5.94
CA ASP A 28 11.74 -10.67 5.13
C ASP A 28 12.36 -10.08 3.85
N ALA A 29 11.83 -8.95 3.37
CA ALA A 29 12.40 -8.17 2.26
C ALA A 29 13.38 -7.06 2.72
N GLY A 30 13.66 -6.92 4.01
CA GLY A 30 14.63 -5.97 4.56
C GLY A 30 14.13 -4.51 4.65
N PHE A 31 12.82 -4.27 4.59
CA PHE A 31 12.21 -2.94 4.76
C PHE A 31 11.79 -2.64 6.21
N ALA A 32 11.80 -3.62 7.09
CA ALA A 32 11.49 -3.46 8.51
C ALA A 32 12.53 -4.17 9.38
N ASN A 33 12.82 -3.62 10.56
CA ASN A 33 13.75 -4.21 11.52
C ASN A 33 13.16 -5.37 12.33
N GLN A 34 11.83 -5.53 12.30
CA GLN A 34 11.11 -6.59 13.00
C GLN A 34 9.86 -7.03 12.23
N PRO A 35 9.40 -8.28 12.40
CA PRO A 35 8.31 -8.86 11.60
C PRO A 35 6.92 -8.54 12.12
N SER A 36 6.77 -7.63 13.08
CA SER A 36 5.50 -7.33 13.73
C SER A 36 5.35 -5.85 14.05
N SER A 37 4.08 -5.39 14.17
CA SER A 37 3.73 -4.06 14.63
C SER A 37 2.56 -4.15 15.60
N THR A 38 2.79 -3.86 16.87
CA THR A 38 1.81 -4.04 17.96
C THR A 38 1.30 -2.73 18.54
N HIS A 39 2.16 -1.70 18.64
CA HIS A 39 1.81 -0.35 19.13
C HIS A 39 2.87 0.67 18.71
N LEU A 40 2.59 1.98 18.88
CA LEU A 40 3.48 3.06 18.43
C LEU A 40 4.90 3.02 18.98
N LYS A 41 5.11 2.46 20.17
CA LYS A 41 6.41 2.42 20.85
C LYS A 41 7.03 1.01 20.90
N ASP A 42 6.70 0.16 19.93
CA ASP A 42 7.16 -1.24 19.88
C ASP A 42 8.57 -1.43 19.28
N GLY A 43 9.24 -0.33 18.95
CA GLY A 43 10.59 -0.37 18.37
C GLY A 43 10.64 -0.60 16.87
N LEU A 44 9.49 -0.73 16.19
CA LEU A 44 9.45 -0.87 14.73
C LEU A 44 10.10 0.33 14.04
N LYS A 45 11.04 0.03 13.15
CA LYS A 45 11.66 0.99 12.24
C LYS A 45 11.51 0.49 10.81
N LEU A 46 11.05 1.37 9.93
CA LEU A 46 10.97 1.13 8.50
C LEU A 46 12.13 1.84 7.80
N THR A 47 12.71 1.19 6.81
CA THR A 47 13.78 1.74 5.96
C THR A 47 13.27 1.80 4.54
N ASP A 48 13.36 2.97 3.90
CA ASP A 48 12.93 3.23 2.52
C ASP A 48 11.42 2.97 2.26
N VAL A 49 10.60 2.94 3.31
CA VAL A 49 9.16 2.69 3.21
C VAL A 49 8.36 3.69 4.04
N TYR A 50 7.33 4.23 3.43
CA TYR A 50 6.26 4.97 4.09
C TYR A 50 4.93 4.26 3.84
N ILE A 51 4.14 4.04 4.88
CA ILE A 51 2.86 3.32 4.79
C ILE A 51 1.73 4.29 5.10
N ASN A 52 0.77 4.41 4.17
CA ASN A 52 -0.45 5.17 4.40
C ASN A 52 -1.71 4.39 4.03
N ALA A 53 -2.86 4.99 4.26
CA ALA A 53 -4.15 4.45 3.88
C ALA A 53 -4.91 5.45 3.00
N VAL A 54 -5.46 4.98 1.89
CA VAL A 54 -6.30 5.79 0.98
C VAL A 54 -7.50 6.41 1.71
N VAL A 55 -8.04 5.71 2.71
CA VAL A 55 -9.07 6.22 3.63
C VAL A 55 -8.55 6.11 5.04
N ARG A 56 -8.46 7.24 5.76
CA ARG A 56 -7.80 7.35 7.06
C ARG A 56 -8.63 6.80 8.23
N CYS A 57 -9.94 6.71 8.08
CA CYS A 57 -10.84 6.13 9.08
C CYS A 57 -11.26 4.71 8.70
N ALA A 58 -11.58 3.89 9.69
CA ALA A 58 -12.18 2.59 9.44
C ALA A 58 -13.64 2.78 8.98
N PRO A 59 -13.98 2.45 7.73
CA PRO A 59 -15.34 2.59 7.24
C PRO A 59 -16.21 1.45 7.76
N PRO A 60 -17.54 1.61 7.82
CA PRO A 60 -18.45 0.52 8.11
C PRO A 60 -18.18 -0.70 7.22
N GLU A 61 -18.21 -1.90 7.78
CA GLU A 61 -17.96 -3.16 7.07
C GLU A 61 -16.63 -3.22 6.28
N ASN A 62 -15.65 -2.37 6.62
CA ASN A 62 -14.36 -2.24 5.91
C ASN A 62 -14.49 -1.91 4.40
N LYS A 63 -15.64 -1.35 4.00
CA LYS A 63 -15.91 -0.96 2.61
C LYS A 63 -16.15 0.55 2.53
N PRO A 64 -15.15 1.34 2.10
CA PRO A 64 -15.33 2.77 1.97
C PRO A 64 -16.25 3.11 0.80
N THR A 65 -17.12 4.07 1.00
CA THR A 65 -17.94 4.69 -0.05
C THR A 65 -17.07 5.57 -0.95
N LYS A 66 -17.57 5.88 -2.16
CA LYS A 66 -16.88 6.83 -3.07
C LYS A 66 -16.68 8.20 -2.41
N ARG A 67 -17.63 8.66 -1.58
CA ARG A 67 -17.54 9.94 -0.86
C ARG A 67 -16.43 9.93 0.18
N GLU A 68 -16.30 8.86 0.96
CA GLU A 68 -15.23 8.70 1.95
C GLU A 68 -13.85 8.67 1.28
N ILE A 69 -13.72 7.97 0.16
CA ILE A 69 -12.48 7.97 -0.62
C ILE A 69 -12.16 9.39 -1.09
N HIS A 70 -13.12 10.09 -1.70
CA HIS A 70 -12.93 11.45 -2.20
C HIS A 70 -12.54 12.43 -1.08
N ASN A 71 -13.21 12.34 0.07
CA ASN A 71 -12.91 13.20 1.23
C ASN A 71 -11.48 13.00 1.78
N CYS A 72 -10.85 11.85 1.52
CA CYS A 72 -9.49 11.55 1.97
C CYS A 72 -8.41 11.77 0.90
N GLU A 73 -8.77 12.05 -0.36
CA GLU A 73 -7.81 12.14 -1.47
C GLU A 73 -6.76 13.25 -1.26
N HIS A 74 -7.16 14.40 -0.70
CA HIS A 74 -6.23 15.50 -0.45
C HIS A 74 -5.09 15.13 0.50
N PHE A 75 -5.35 14.29 1.53
CA PHE A 75 -4.30 13.82 2.42
C PHE A 75 -3.25 12.96 1.69
N LEU A 76 -3.73 12.07 0.79
CA LEU A 76 -2.83 11.24 -0.01
C LEU A 76 -1.97 12.11 -0.93
N GLU A 77 -2.56 13.12 -1.55
CA GLU A 77 -1.84 14.05 -2.44
C GLU A 77 -0.77 14.86 -1.69
N GLU A 78 -1.09 15.37 -0.48
CA GLU A 78 -0.15 16.13 0.34
C GLU A 78 1.03 15.25 0.79
N GLU A 79 0.76 14.02 1.26
CA GLU A 79 1.81 13.08 1.64
C GLU A 79 2.71 12.73 0.46
N LEU A 80 2.14 12.46 -0.71
CA LEU A 80 2.92 12.14 -1.91
C LEU A 80 3.74 13.33 -2.42
N LYS A 81 3.27 14.58 -2.23
CA LYS A 81 4.06 15.79 -2.52
C LYS A 81 5.23 15.95 -1.56
N ALA A 82 5.07 15.51 -0.31
CA ALA A 82 6.14 15.57 0.69
C ALA A 82 7.24 14.52 0.47
N LEU A 83 6.91 13.39 -0.15
CA LEU A 83 7.83 12.28 -0.45
C LEU A 83 8.63 12.55 -1.73
N LYS A 84 9.62 13.46 -1.64
CA LYS A 84 10.39 13.93 -2.81
C LYS A 84 11.21 12.83 -3.51
N ASN A 85 11.60 11.79 -2.79
CA ASN A 85 12.41 10.67 -3.30
C ASN A 85 11.57 9.43 -3.63
N LEU A 86 10.26 9.59 -3.80
CA LEU A 86 9.36 8.49 -4.09
C LEU A 86 9.62 7.91 -5.48
N GLN A 87 10.07 6.66 -5.53
CA GLN A 87 10.36 5.93 -6.76
C GLN A 87 9.27 4.91 -7.09
N VAL A 88 8.74 4.21 -6.09
CA VAL A 88 7.79 3.12 -6.26
C VAL A 88 6.58 3.28 -5.35
N ILE A 89 5.38 3.03 -5.85
CA ILE A 89 4.16 2.89 -5.06
C ILE A 89 3.71 1.43 -5.09
N VAL A 90 3.64 0.80 -3.92
CA VAL A 90 3.03 -0.53 -3.77
C VAL A 90 1.56 -0.37 -3.41
N ALA A 91 0.68 -0.72 -4.34
CA ALA A 91 -0.76 -0.66 -4.14
C ALA A 91 -1.30 -1.97 -3.58
N LEU A 92 -1.61 -2.01 -2.29
CA LEU A 92 -2.19 -3.16 -1.61
C LEU A 92 -3.72 -3.20 -1.83
N GLY A 93 -4.13 -3.93 -2.87
CA GLY A 93 -5.53 -4.11 -3.26
C GLY A 93 -6.04 -3.11 -4.28
N LYS A 94 -7.21 -3.43 -4.83
CA LYS A 94 -7.83 -2.67 -5.93
C LYS A 94 -8.08 -1.19 -5.57
N ILE A 95 -8.52 -0.90 -4.34
CA ILE A 95 -8.79 0.49 -3.90
C ILE A 95 -7.53 1.34 -3.97
N ALA A 96 -6.39 0.81 -3.51
CA ALA A 96 -5.11 1.50 -3.57
C ALA A 96 -4.63 1.67 -5.03
N CYS A 97 -4.78 0.64 -5.86
CA CYS A 97 -4.46 0.71 -7.29
C CYS A 97 -5.33 1.75 -8.02
N ASP A 98 -6.62 1.81 -7.73
CA ASP A 98 -7.52 2.82 -8.31
C ASP A 98 -7.15 4.24 -7.83
N ALA A 99 -6.68 4.40 -6.59
CA ALA A 99 -6.18 5.68 -6.09
C ALA A 99 -4.91 6.13 -6.82
N TYR A 100 -3.98 5.22 -7.09
CA TYR A 100 -2.81 5.50 -7.93
C TYR A 100 -3.24 6.01 -9.32
N TRP A 101 -4.20 5.34 -9.97
CA TRP A 101 -4.66 5.76 -11.30
C TRP A 101 -5.35 7.14 -11.28
N ARG A 102 -6.09 7.48 -10.23
CA ARG A 102 -6.65 8.83 -10.09
C ARG A 102 -5.55 9.88 -9.97
N LEU A 103 -4.55 9.61 -9.14
CA LEU A 103 -3.39 10.51 -9.00
C LEU A 103 -2.65 10.69 -10.33
N MET A 104 -2.41 9.60 -11.07
CA MET A 104 -1.73 9.69 -12.37
C MET A 104 -2.57 10.42 -13.43
N ALA A 105 -3.89 10.34 -13.34
CA ALA A 105 -4.80 11.08 -14.21
C ALA A 105 -4.61 12.60 -14.10
N THR A 106 -4.43 13.12 -12.89
CA THR A 106 -4.18 14.57 -12.67
C THR A 106 -2.85 15.04 -13.26
N ARG A 107 -1.93 14.09 -13.51
CA ARG A 107 -0.63 14.36 -14.14
C ARG A 107 -0.61 14.06 -15.65
N GLY A 108 -1.77 13.72 -16.23
CA GLY A 108 -1.87 13.36 -17.65
C GLY A 108 -1.28 11.98 -18.00
N VAL A 109 -1.00 11.14 -17.02
CA VAL A 109 -0.37 9.82 -17.18
C VAL A 109 -1.44 8.73 -17.01
N ILE A 110 -2.17 8.43 -18.08
CA ILE A 110 -3.03 7.24 -18.13
C ILE A 110 -2.72 6.48 -19.41
N PRO A 111 -2.21 5.25 -19.31
CA PRO A 111 -2.01 4.42 -20.49
C PRO A 111 -3.35 4.03 -21.10
N LYS A 112 -3.37 3.88 -22.42
CA LYS A 112 -4.54 3.40 -23.16
C LYS A 112 -4.16 2.12 -23.91
N PRO A 113 -4.75 0.95 -23.55
CA PRO A 113 -5.73 0.72 -22.49
C PRO A 113 -5.12 0.81 -21.08
N LYS A 114 -5.95 1.23 -20.10
CA LYS A 114 -5.55 1.23 -18.68
C LYS A 114 -5.36 -0.22 -18.20
N PRO A 115 -4.21 -0.58 -17.57
CA PRO A 115 -3.98 -1.91 -17.05
C PRO A 115 -5.03 -2.33 -16.03
N ARG A 116 -5.49 -3.57 -16.13
CA ARG A 116 -6.41 -4.16 -15.13
C ARG A 116 -5.63 -4.52 -13.88
N PHE A 117 -6.26 -4.31 -12.72
CA PHE A 117 -5.68 -4.73 -11.44
C PHE A 117 -5.42 -6.24 -11.41
N ALA A 118 -4.18 -6.61 -11.13
CA ALA A 118 -3.74 -7.98 -10.89
C ALA A 118 -2.64 -7.96 -9.82
N HIS A 119 -2.47 -9.07 -9.10
CA HIS A 119 -1.30 -9.28 -8.25
C HIS A 119 -0.05 -9.39 -9.13
N GLY A 120 1.03 -8.71 -8.74
CA GLY A 120 2.27 -8.67 -9.53
C GLY A 120 2.23 -7.73 -10.73
N LEU A 121 1.15 -6.95 -10.94
CA LEU A 121 1.14 -5.91 -11.97
C LEU A 121 2.23 -4.89 -11.65
N VAL A 122 3.11 -4.65 -12.61
CA VAL A 122 4.07 -3.55 -12.61
C VAL A 122 3.71 -2.60 -13.75
N PHE A 123 3.65 -1.33 -13.44
CA PHE A 123 3.50 -0.27 -14.43
C PHE A 123 4.58 0.78 -14.18
N ASP A 124 5.47 0.89 -15.13
CA ASP A 124 6.49 1.94 -15.16
C ASP A 124 6.08 3.01 -16.19
N ASP A 125 5.99 4.25 -15.74
CA ASP A 125 5.74 5.35 -16.65
C ASP A 125 7.03 5.71 -17.38
N THR A 126 7.14 5.25 -18.61
CA THR A 126 8.33 5.49 -19.47
C THR A 126 8.64 6.97 -19.70
N LYS A 127 7.68 7.86 -19.38
CA LYS A 127 7.87 9.32 -19.46
C LYS A 127 8.45 9.92 -18.19
N GLY A 128 8.57 9.13 -17.11
CA GLY A 128 9.12 9.58 -15.83
C GLY A 128 8.27 10.63 -15.09
N LEU A 129 6.96 10.71 -15.40
CA LEU A 129 6.06 11.69 -14.79
C LEU A 129 5.48 11.23 -13.45
N GLY A 130 5.73 10.00 -13.04
CA GLY A 130 5.24 9.43 -11.81
C GLY A 130 6.05 8.25 -11.31
N PRO A 131 5.80 7.81 -10.05
CA PRO A 131 6.46 6.64 -9.49
C PRO A 131 5.96 5.36 -10.16
N THR A 132 6.82 4.34 -10.24
CA THR A 132 6.45 3.00 -10.70
C THR A 132 5.35 2.41 -9.80
N LEU A 133 4.30 1.85 -10.38
CA LEU A 133 3.28 1.10 -9.66
C LEU A 133 3.67 -0.37 -9.58
N VAL A 134 3.60 -0.94 -8.38
CA VAL A 134 3.57 -2.39 -8.17
C VAL A 134 2.27 -2.72 -7.43
N ALA A 135 1.44 -3.61 -7.97
CA ALA A 135 0.17 -3.95 -7.35
C ALA A 135 0.19 -5.34 -6.72
N SER A 136 -0.41 -5.45 -5.54
CA SER A 136 -0.58 -6.73 -4.83
C SER A 136 -2.03 -6.90 -4.39
N TYR A 137 -2.48 -8.14 -4.20
CA TYR A 137 -3.68 -8.39 -3.41
C TYR A 137 -3.50 -7.80 -2.00
N HIS A 138 -4.62 -7.31 -1.44
CA HIS A 138 -4.61 -6.79 -0.06
C HIS A 138 -4.39 -7.94 0.94
N PRO A 139 -3.55 -7.78 1.99
CA PRO A 139 -3.30 -8.80 3.00
C PRO A 139 -4.48 -8.92 4.00
N SER A 140 -5.72 -8.91 3.50
CA SER A 140 -6.92 -9.14 4.31
C SER A 140 -7.04 -10.60 4.71
N GLN A 141 -7.66 -10.87 5.86
CA GLN A 141 -7.95 -12.24 6.31
C GLN A 141 -8.67 -13.07 5.23
N GLN A 142 -9.58 -12.45 4.48
CA GLN A 142 -10.26 -13.14 3.37
C GLN A 142 -9.26 -13.66 2.33
N ASN A 143 -8.27 -12.85 1.93
CA ASN A 143 -7.30 -13.27 0.93
C ASN A 143 -6.25 -14.24 1.50
N THR A 144 -5.84 -14.06 2.75
CA THR A 144 -4.82 -14.92 3.38
C THR A 144 -5.38 -16.27 3.79
N ASN A 145 -6.58 -16.31 4.37
CA ASN A 145 -7.22 -17.56 4.78
C ASN A 145 -7.65 -18.44 3.59
N THR A 146 -7.94 -17.85 2.44
CA THR A 146 -8.30 -18.58 1.21
C THR A 146 -7.09 -18.95 0.35
N GLY A 147 -5.88 -18.60 0.77
CA GLY A 147 -4.65 -18.84 -0.01
C GLY A 147 -4.53 -17.99 -1.27
N LYS A 148 -5.45 -17.02 -1.49
CA LYS A 148 -5.36 -16.07 -2.61
C LYS A 148 -4.12 -15.19 -2.54
N LEU A 149 -3.66 -14.88 -1.32
CA LEU A 149 -2.38 -14.23 -1.04
C LEU A 149 -1.64 -15.04 0.03
N THR A 150 -0.46 -15.54 -0.31
CA THR A 150 0.46 -16.20 0.62
C THR A 150 1.55 -15.23 1.09
N THR A 151 2.25 -15.59 2.18
CA THR A 151 3.38 -14.80 2.68
C THR A 151 4.46 -14.65 1.61
N ASN A 152 4.83 -15.75 0.94
CA ASN A 152 5.84 -15.73 -0.12
C ASN A 152 5.43 -14.79 -1.25
N MET A 153 4.19 -14.86 -1.72
CA MET A 153 3.69 -13.97 -2.78
C MET A 153 3.86 -12.49 -2.41
N LEU A 154 3.59 -12.12 -1.15
CA LEU A 154 3.74 -10.72 -0.72
C LEU A 154 5.22 -10.36 -0.52
N THR A 155 6.03 -11.27 0.00
CA THR A 155 7.49 -11.07 0.12
C THR A 155 8.13 -10.87 -1.26
N ASP A 156 7.74 -11.66 -2.26
CA ASP A 156 8.24 -11.54 -3.64
C ASP A 156 7.93 -10.15 -4.23
N ILE A 157 6.74 -9.60 -3.95
CA ILE A 157 6.40 -8.21 -4.33
C ILE A 157 7.41 -7.22 -3.73
N PHE A 158 7.73 -7.33 -2.44
CA PHE A 158 8.68 -6.41 -1.81
C PHE A 158 10.13 -6.65 -2.24
N GLN A 159 10.52 -7.88 -2.53
CA GLN A 159 11.83 -8.18 -3.14
C GLN A 159 11.94 -7.56 -4.53
N GLN A 160 10.89 -7.66 -5.35
CA GLN A 160 10.82 -6.99 -6.64
C GLN A 160 10.97 -5.46 -6.49
N VAL A 161 10.30 -4.87 -5.50
CA VAL A 161 10.44 -3.44 -5.20
C VAL A 161 11.90 -3.09 -4.89
N ARG A 162 12.61 -3.92 -4.12
CA ARG A 162 14.05 -3.71 -3.86
C ARG A 162 14.87 -3.60 -5.14
N THR A 163 14.56 -4.37 -6.17
CA THR A 163 15.28 -4.30 -7.44
C THR A 163 14.95 -3.05 -8.27
N LEU A 164 13.81 -2.41 -7.99
CA LEU A 164 13.36 -1.17 -8.65
C LEU A 164 13.89 0.10 -7.97
N LEU A 165 14.31 0.01 -6.71
CA LEU A 165 14.92 1.14 -6.00
C LEU A 165 16.37 1.34 -6.44
N LYS A 166 16.69 2.59 -6.81
CA LYS A 166 18.03 2.99 -7.30
C LYS A 166 18.83 3.67 -6.19
#